data_f20d88e0652f28efd55c11b855d39f95
#
_entry.id   f20d88e0652f28efd55c11b855d39f95
#
_cell.length_a   1.000
_cell.length_b   1.000
_cell.length_c   1.000
_cell.angle_alpha   90.00
_cell.angle_beta   90.00
_cell.angle_gamma   90.00
#
_symmetry.space_group_name_H-M   'P 1'
#
loop_
_entity.id
_entity.type
_entity.pdbx_description
1 polymer ?
#
loop_
_entity_poly.entity_id
_entity_poly.type
_entity_poly.pdbx_seq_one_letter_code
_entity_poly.pdbx_strand_id
1 'polypeptide(L)'
;IARGTSFLKDKINEEIFSTSINVFDKPDIVKGLGSRYFDGEGVKTKELKLVDQGVLKHYLVDTYYGKKLNLKSNGRSGGTSNLYFEKGSISYKNLLKLNQRTLYITETIGHGSNLVTGDYSVGATGFMVENGVFKYPVSEITIAGNFNDMFKNITLADDLEFKYSTNAPTMLIEGMVVAGKWRTSVLLAQVFLVLQL
;
A
#
# COMPACT_ATOMS: atom_id res chain seq x y z
N ILE A 1 3.30 -7.63 14.76
CA ILE A 1 2.72 -8.98 14.87
C ILE A 1 3.12 -9.62 16.20
N ALA A 2 4.39 -9.94 16.42
CA ALA A 2 4.88 -10.68 17.59
C ALA A 2 4.64 -10.01 18.95
N ARG A 3 4.42 -8.71 19.00
CA ARG A 3 4.02 -7.95 20.20
C ARG A 3 2.50 -7.92 20.41
N GLY A 4 1.72 -8.45 19.48
CA GLY A 4 0.27 -8.39 19.53
C GLY A 4 -0.34 -7.01 19.20
N THR A 5 0.47 -6.06 18.71
CA THR A 5 0.11 -4.67 18.47
C THR A 5 0.01 -4.36 16.97
N SER A 6 -0.66 -5.20 16.21
CA SER A 6 -0.89 -4.99 14.78
C SER A 6 -2.29 -5.43 14.39
N PHE A 7 -2.99 -4.63 13.59
CA PHE A 7 -4.29 -4.98 13.04
C PHE A 7 -4.23 -6.21 12.10
N LEU A 8 -3.03 -6.58 11.63
CA LEU A 8 -2.79 -7.80 10.84
C LEU A 8 -2.43 -9.04 11.68
N LYS A 9 -2.45 -8.90 13.04
CA LYS A 9 -2.20 -10.04 13.91
C LYS A 9 -3.24 -11.14 13.64
N ASP A 10 -2.77 -12.40 13.59
CA ASP A 10 -3.58 -13.60 13.38
C ASP A 10 -4.35 -13.63 12.03
N LYS A 11 -3.94 -12.80 11.04
CA LYS A 11 -4.58 -12.68 9.72
C LYS A 11 -3.96 -13.54 8.63
N ILE A 12 -3.02 -14.43 8.95
CA ILE A 12 -2.47 -15.39 7.97
C ILE A 12 -3.60 -16.26 7.42
N ASN A 13 -3.65 -16.38 6.07
CA ASN A 13 -4.68 -17.04 5.28
C ASN A 13 -6.06 -16.38 5.32
N GLU A 14 -6.18 -15.16 5.85
CA GLU A 14 -7.39 -14.36 5.71
C GLU A 14 -7.29 -13.40 4.52
N GLU A 15 -8.42 -13.09 3.92
CA GLU A 15 -8.55 -12.07 2.89
C GLU A 15 -8.48 -10.68 3.52
N ILE A 16 -7.39 -9.95 3.24
CA ILE A 16 -7.14 -8.59 3.74
C ILE A 16 -7.22 -7.53 2.65
N PHE A 17 -7.07 -7.93 1.38
CA PHE A 17 -7.24 -7.08 0.20
C PHE A 17 -8.35 -7.64 -0.71
N SER A 18 -8.75 -6.90 -1.73
CA SER A 18 -9.56 -7.46 -2.81
C SER A 18 -8.81 -8.58 -3.54
N THR A 19 -9.53 -9.53 -4.13
CA THR A 19 -8.95 -10.72 -4.79
C THR A 19 -8.08 -10.39 -6.01
N SER A 20 -8.15 -9.17 -6.53
CA SER A 20 -7.29 -8.70 -7.63
C SER A 20 -5.88 -8.30 -7.19
N ILE A 21 -5.62 -8.24 -5.88
CA ILE A 21 -4.37 -7.70 -5.34
C ILE A 21 -3.37 -8.81 -5.04
N ASN A 22 -2.16 -8.66 -5.59
CA ASN A 22 -0.99 -9.44 -5.26
C ASN A 22 0.14 -8.52 -4.78
N VAL A 23 0.84 -8.93 -3.72
CA VAL A 23 1.99 -8.20 -3.17
C VAL A 23 3.18 -9.14 -3.06
N PHE A 24 4.29 -8.74 -3.64
CA PHE A 24 5.52 -9.51 -3.68
C PHE A 24 6.65 -8.79 -2.95
N ASP A 25 7.54 -9.58 -2.36
CA ASP A 25 8.88 -9.15 -1.97
C ASP A 25 9.92 -10.04 -2.66
N LYS A 26 10.63 -9.47 -3.66
CA LYS A 26 11.50 -10.19 -4.58
C LYS A 26 12.95 -9.73 -4.46
N PRO A 27 13.83 -10.56 -3.88
CA PRO A 27 15.22 -10.17 -3.57
C PRO A 27 16.17 -10.28 -4.76
N ASP A 28 15.74 -10.82 -5.89
CA ASP A 28 16.58 -11.17 -7.05
C ASP A 28 16.26 -10.36 -8.31
N ILE A 29 15.61 -9.21 -8.16
CA ILE A 29 15.39 -8.29 -9.28
C ILE A 29 16.75 -7.75 -9.75
N VAL A 30 17.06 -7.94 -11.04
CA VAL A 30 18.31 -7.44 -11.63
C VAL A 30 18.36 -5.93 -11.52
N LYS A 31 19.43 -5.40 -10.88
CA LYS A 31 19.60 -3.98 -10.56
C LYS A 31 18.53 -3.40 -9.63
N GLY A 32 17.71 -4.22 -8.96
CA GLY A 32 16.78 -3.77 -7.95
C GLY A 32 17.52 -3.20 -6.74
N LEU A 33 17.07 -2.04 -6.23
CA LEU A 33 17.75 -1.31 -5.15
C LEU A 33 17.76 -2.09 -3.82
N GLY A 34 16.78 -2.95 -3.58
CA GLY A 34 16.70 -3.81 -2.39
C GLY A 34 17.19 -5.24 -2.62
N SER A 35 17.75 -5.55 -3.80
CA SER A 35 18.19 -6.92 -4.13
C SER A 35 19.35 -7.38 -3.26
N ARG A 36 19.24 -8.62 -2.74
CA ARG A 36 20.25 -9.20 -1.84
C ARG A 36 20.10 -10.72 -1.79
N TYR A 37 21.22 -11.44 -1.64
CA TYR A 37 21.22 -12.91 -1.55
C TYR A 37 20.96 -13.42 -0.13
N PHE A 38 21.31 -12.61 0.88
CA PHE A 38 21.17 -12.94 2.31
C PHE A 38 20.58 -11.75 3.05
N ASP A 39 19.87 -12.02 4.12
CA ASP A 39 19.40 -11.01 5.04
C ASP A 39 20.47 -10.61 6.09
N GLY A 40 20.10 -9.77 7.06
CA GLY A 40 21.01 -9.30 8.13
C GLY A 40 21.51 -10.40 9.06
N GLU A 41 20.93 -11.59 9.06
CA GLU A 41 21.35 -12.77 9.84
C GLU A 41 22.08 -13.81 8.98
N GLY A 42 22.35 -13.53 7.70
CA GLY A 42 22.95 -14.47 6.76
C GLY A 42 21.99 -15.55 6.25
N VAL A 43 20.69 -15.41 6.50
CA VAL A 43 19.68 -16.34 5.99
C VAL A 43 19.44 -16.04 4.53
N LYS A 44 19.48 -17.08 3.66
CA LYS A 44 19.24 -16.93 2.24
C LYS A 44 17.86 -16.37 1.97
N THR A 45 17.81 -15.30 1.19
CA THR A 45 16.56 -14.69 0.73
C THR A 45 15.95 -15.48 -0.43
N LYS A 46 14.65 -15.42 -0.54
CA LYS A 46 13.87 -15.96 -1.67
C LYS A 46 12.65 -15.08 -1.91
N GLU A 47 12.07 -15.18 -3.09
CA GLU A 47 10.80 -14.51 -3.39
C GLU A 47 9.72 -14.93 -2.39
N LEU A 48 8.97 -13.96 -1.90
CA LEU A 48 7.80 -14.14 -1.06
C LEU A 48 6.61 -13.45 -1.72
N LYS A 49 5.56 -14.18 -1.98
CA LYS A 49 4.25 -13.63 -2.30
C LYS A 49 3.55 -13.34 -0.97
N LEU A 50 3.67 -12.11 -0.47
CA LEU A 50 3.11 -11.70 0.83
C LEU A 50 1.60 -11.74 0.84
N VAL A 51 1.00 -11.28 -0.26
CA VAL A 51 -0.44 -11.34 -0.50
C VAL A 51 -0.67 -12.06 -1.84
N ASP A 52 -1.52 -13.06 -1.82
CA ASP A 52 -1.90 -13.85 -2.98
C ASP A 52 -3.41 -13.78 -3.18
N GLN A 53 -3.84 -13.12 -4.27
CA GLN A 53 -5.26 -12.90 -4.57
C GLN A 53 -6.03 -12.37 -3.35
N GLY A 54 -5.51 -11.31 -2.73
CA GLY A 54 -6.09 -10.67 -1.55
C GLY A 54 -5.78 -11.33 -0.22
N VAL A 55 -5.31 -12.58 -0.21
CA VAL A 55 -5.09 -13.37 1.01
C VAL A 55 -3.66 -13.17 1.54
N LEU A 56 -3.53 -12.80 2.81
CA LEU A 56 -2.23 -12.67 3.48
C LEU A 56 -1.58 -14.05 3.66
N LYS A 57 -0.41 -14.28 3.04
CA LYS A 57 0.29 -15.57 3.07
C LYS A 57 1.47 -15.59 4.04
N HIS A 58 2.17 -14.49 4.20
CA HIS A 58 3.40 -14.46 4.98
C HIS A 58 3.52 -13.20 5.83
N TYR A 59 4.01 -13.36 7.06
CA TYR A 59 4.65 -12.28 7.81
C TYR A 59 6.14 -12.22 7.45
N LEU A 60 6.76 -11.05 7.58
CA LEU A 60 8.19 -10.88 7.46
C LEU A 60 8.81 -11.24 8.81
N VAL A 61 9.61 -12.30 8.86
CA VAL A 61 10.18 -12.80 10.11
C VAL A 61 11.68 -13.09 9.98
N ASP A 62 12.43 -12.60 10.96
CA ASP A 62 13.81 -12.99 11.24
C ASP A 62 13.84 -14.28 12.08
N THR A 63 15.04 -14.68 12.53
CA THR A 63 15.21 -15.89 13.35
C THR A 63 14.54 -15.75 14.73
N TYR A 64 14.67 -14.60 15.37
CA TYR A 64 14.13 -14.35 16.70
C TYR A 64 12.59 -14.32 16.68
N TYR A 65 12.01 -13.49 15.83
CA TYR A 65 10.55 -13.40 15.72
C TYR A 65 9.93 -14.64 15.10
N GLY A 66 10.65 -15.33 14.22
CA GLY A 66 10.24 -16.63 13.71
C GLY A 66 10.04 -17.64 14.84
N LYS A 67 11.02 -17.80 15.72
CA LYS A 67 10.90 -18.67 16.91
C LYS A 67 9.74 -18.27 17.82
N LYS A 68 9.57 -16.95 18.06
CA LYS A 68 8.49 -16.43 18.93
C LYS A 68 7.10 -16.70 18.37
N LEU A 69 6.96 -16.71 17.06
CA LEU A 69 5.68 -16.96 16.36
C LEU A 69 5.51 -18.42 15.92
N ASN A 70 6.44 -19.30 16.28
CA ASN A 70 6.50 -20.70 15.80
C ASN A 70 6.56 -20.79 14.27
N LEU A 71 7.30 -19.89 13.63
CA LEU A 71 7.53 -19.81 12.19
C LEU A 71 9.04 -19.97 11.91
N LYS A 72 9.37 -20.39 10.69
CA LYS A 72 10.77 -20.33 10.20
C LYS A 72 11.08 -18.92 9.71
N SER A 73 12.34 -18.44 9.97
CA SER A 73 12.83 -17.23 9.31
C SER A 73 12.67 -17.36 7.79
N ASN A 74 12.22 -16.30 7.16
CA ASN A 74 12.06 -16.24 5.71
C ASN A 74 13.04 -15.28 5.03
N GLY A 75 14.18 -15.00 5.70
CA GLY A 75 15.24 -14.20 5.15
C GLY A 75 14.89 -12.71 5.09
N ARG A 76 14.24 -12.19 6.13
CA ARG A 76 13.79 -10.79 6.21
C ARG A 76 14.29 -10.06 7.47
N SER A 77 15.40 -10.50 8.04
CA SER A 77 16.11 -9.70 9.03
C SER A 77 16.62 -8.41 8.39
N GLY A 78 16.19 -7.26 8.93
CA GLY A 78 16.46 -5.94 8.34
C GLY A 78 15.39 -5.47 7.34
N GLY A 79 14.25 -6.16 7.22
CA GLY A 79 13.09 -5.70 6.43
C GLY A 79 12.95 -6.32 5.03
N THR A 80 12.16 -5.67 4.19
CA THR A 80 11.88 -6.08 2.82
C THR A 80 13.10 -5.98 1.91
N SER A 81 13.08 -6.68 0.79
CA SER A 81 14.00 -6.49 -0.33
C SER A 81 13.38 -5.54 -1.37
N ASN A 82 12.87 -6.05 -2.47
CA ASN A 82 12.11 -5.23 -3.42
C ASN A 82 10.62 -5.56 -3.22
N LEU A 83 9.95 -4.74 -2.43
CA LEU A 83 8.52 -4.87 -2.15
C LEU A 83 7.71 -4.18 -3.25
N TYR A 84 6.70 -4.82 -3.81
CA TYR A 84 5.83 -4.16 -4.77
C TYR A 84 4.44 -4.78 -4.83
N PHE A 85 3.47 -3.93 -5.19
CA PHE A 85 2.17 -4.37 -5.67
C PHE A 85 2.27 -4.77 -7.14
N GLU A 86 1.72 -5.92 -7.50
CA GLU A 86 1.59 -6.29 -8.90
C GLU A 86 0.68 -5.29 -9.62
N LYS A 87 1.03 -4.95 -10.87
CA LYS A 87 0.23 -4.00 -11.66
C LYS A 87 -1.18 -4.53 -11.92
N GLY A 88 -2.14 -3.65 -11.95
CA GLY A 88 -3.51 -3.96 -12.34
C GLY A 88 -3.68 -4.16 -13.86
N SER A 89 -4.89 -4.43 -14.27
CA SER A 89 -5.27 -4.59 -15.68
C SER A 89 -5.84 -3.32 -16.31
N ILE A 90 -6.21 -2.34 -15.49
CA ILE A 90 -6.78 -1.09 -15.97
C ILE A 90 -5.69 -0.08 -16.30
N SER A 91 -5.75 0.58 -17.46
CA SER A 91 -4.77 1.61 -17.78
C SER A 91 -4.94 2.82 -16.85
N TYR A 92 -3.80 3.47 -16.51
CA TYR A 92 -3.79 4.71 -15.72
C TYR A 92 -4.84 5.74 -16.20
N LYS A 93 -4.92 5.95 -17.52
CA LYS A 93 -5.89 6.90 -18.11
C LYS A 93 -7.35 6.50 -17.88
N ASN A 94 -7.64 5.20 -17.88
CA ASN A 94 -8.98 4.68 -17.63
C ASN A 94 -9.29 4.70 -16.13
N LEU A 95 -8.32 4.41 -15.28
CA LEU A 95 -8.47 4.51 -13.83
C LEU A 95 -8.91 5.92 -13.42
N LEU A 96 -8.30 6.98 -13.99
CA LEU A 96 -8.68 8.37 -13.72
C LEU A 96 -10.12 8.72 -14.10
N LYS A 97 -10.75 7.94 -15.00
CA LYS A 97 -12.12 8.17 -15.50
C LYS A 97 -13.19 7.33 -14.81
N LEU A 98 -12.80 6.42 -13.90
CA LEU A 98 -13.79 5.56 -13.23
C LEU A 98 -14.84 6.34 -12.49
N ASN A 99 -14.46 7.50 -11.96
CA ASN A 99 -15.32 8.32 -11.11
C ASN A 99 -15.44 9.76 -11.64
N GLN A 100 -16.60 10.36 -11.43
CA GLN A 100 -16.85 11.74 -11.88
C GLN A 100 -15.92 12.74 -11.18
N ARG A 101 -15.63 12.54 -9.88
CA ARG A 101 -14.77 13.40 -9.07
C ARG A 101 -13.88 12.55 -8.19
N THR A 102 -12.57 12.83 -8.22
CA THR A 102 -11.56 12.10 -7.45
C THR A 102 -10.46 13.06 -7.05
N LEU A 103 -9.87 12.84 -5.88
CA LEU A 103 -8.66 13.54 -5.46
C LEU A 103 -7.43 12.75 -5.88
N TYR A 104 -6.58 13.37 -6.66
CA TYR A 104 -5.27 12.85 -7.02
C TYR A 104 -4.24 13.39 -6.03
N ILE A 105 -3.81 12.55 -5.10
CA ILE A 105 -2.85 12.91 -4.05
C ILE A 105 -1.44 12.76 -4.59
N THR A 106 -0.65 13.81 -4.53
CA THR A 106 0.76 13.83 -4.94
C THR A 106 1.71 13.74 -3.76
N GLU A 107 1.26 14.19 -2.58
CA GLU A 107 2.10 14.21 -1.38
C GLU A 107 1.24 14.05 -0.13
N THR A 108 1.77 13.32 0.85
CA THR A 108 1.18 13.21 2.19
C THR A 108 2.11 13.82 3.23
N ILE A 109 1.55 14.45 4.25
CA ILE A 109 2.29 15.16 5.30
C ILE A 109 2.07 14.47 6.63
N GLY A 110 3.17 14.02 7.24
CA GLY A 110 3.16 13.39 8.56
C GLY A 110 3.03 11.86 8.53
N HIS A 111 2.97 11.29 9.72
CA HIS A 111 2.85 9.85 9.96
C HIS A 111 1.47 9.57 10.53
N GLY A 112 0.51 9.24 9.67
CA GLY A 112 -0.90 9.13 10.03
C GLY A 112 -1.40 7.71 10.25
N SER A 113 -0.54 6.71 10.29
CA SER A 113 -0.96 5.31 10.43
C SER A 113 -0.88 4.81 11.88
N ASN A 114 -1.99 4.34 12.41
CA ASN A 114 -2.04 3.57 13.65
C ASN A 114 -2.00 2.07 13.31
N LEU A 115 -0.85 1.45 13.47
CA LEU A 115 -0.67 0.02 13.13
C LEU A 115 -1.42 -0.93 14.07
N VAL A 116 -1.92 -0.46 15.22
CA VAL A 116 -2.68 -1.29 16.17
C VAL A 116 -4.13 -1.42 15.72
N THR A 117 -4.77 -0.29 15.38
CA THR A 117 -6.18 -0.23 15.02
C THR A 117 -6.43 -0.28 13.52
N GLY A 118 -5.42 0.02 12.71
CA GLY A 118 -5.54 0.19 11.27
C GLY A 118 -6.01 1.58 10.84
N ASP A 119 -6.21 2.52 11.78
CA ASP A 119 -6.65 3.86 11.43
C ASP A 119 -5.55 4.64 10.70
N TYR A 120 -5.96 5.39 9.70
CA TYR A 120 -5.12 6.23 8.87
C TYR A 120 -5.70 7.63 8.75
N SER A 121 -4.87 8.65 9.04
CA SER A 121 -5.27 10.04 8.90
C SER A 121 -4.05 10.92 8.68
N VAL A 122 -3.92 11.53 7.51
CA VAL A 122 -2.76 12.37 7.15
C VAL A 122 -3.20 13.65 6.46
N GLY A 123 -2.40 14.70 6.61
CA GLY A 123 -2.46 15.87 5.74
C GLY A 123 -2.07 15.48 4.31
N ALA A 124 -2.68 16.12 3.31
CA ALA A 124 -2.40 15.81 1.92
C ALA A 124 -2.49 17.03 1.02
N THR A 125 -1.77 16.96 -0.11
CA THR A 125 -1.84 17.88 -1.23
C THR A 125 -1.98 17.12 -2.54
N GLY A 126 -2.53 17.77 -3.56
CA GLY A 126 -2.73 17.12 -4.86
C GLY A 126 -3.61 17.93 -5.78
N PHE A 127 -4.42 17.26 -6.57
CA PHE A 127 -5.28 17.87 -7.57
C PHE A 127 -6.69 17.29 -7.52
N MET A 128 -7.67 18.13 -7.79
CA MET A 128 -9.02 17.66 -8.14
C MET A 128 -9.01 17.14 -9.57
N VAL A 129 -9.51 15.92 -9.76
CA VAL A 129 -9.73 15.30 -11.07
C VAL A 129 -11.22 15.16 -11.29
N GLU A 130 -11.74 15.65 -12.42
CA GLU A 130 -13.13 15.51 -12.81
C GLU A 130 -13.21 14.85 -14.20
N ASN A 131 -13.90 13.72 -14.28
CA ASN A 131 -14.03 12.92 -15.50
C ASN A 131 -12.66 12.60 -16.17
N GLY A 132 -11.63 12.33 -15.36
CA GLY A 132 -10.27 12.03 -15.82
C GLY A 132 -9.43 13.25 -16.21
N VAL A 133 -9.90 14.48 -15.94
CA VAL A 133 -9.18 15.72 -16.27
C VAL A 133 -8.77 16.44 -14.99
N PHE A 134 -7.50 16.77 -14.87
CA PHE A 134 -6.96 17.60 -13.79
C PHE A 134 -7.54 19.02 -13.87
N LYS A 135 -8.16 19.52 -12.80
CA LYS A 135 -8.87 20.81 -12.77
C LYS A 135 -8.10 21.89 -12.00
N TYR A 136 -7.83 21.66 -10.72
CA TYR A 136 -7.19 22.66 -9.87
C TYR A 136 -6.42 21.96 -8.73
N PRO A 137 -5.37 22.60 -8.21
CA PRO A 137 -4.64 22.09 -7.07
C PRO A 137 -5.50 22.12 -5.80
N VAL A 138 -5.25 21.16 -4.92
CA VAL A 138 -5.89 21.03 -3.61
C VAL A 138 -4.79 20.91 -2.56
N SER A 139 -4.87 21.71 -1.51
CA SER A 139 -3.93 21.69 -0.38
C SER A 139 -4.69 21.85 0.94
N GLU A 140 -3.95 21.70 2.04
CA GLU A 140 -4.51 21.83 3.41
C GLU A 140 -5.74 20.93 3.64
N ILE A 141 -5.72 19.73 3.05
CA ILE A 141 -6.73 18.73 3.29
C ILE A 141 -6.20 17.61 4.19
N THR A 142 -7.11 16.93 4.86
CA THR A 142 -6.85 15.68 5.57
C THR A 142 -7.59 14.55 4.87
N ILE A 143 -6.90 13.47 4.58
CA ILE A 143 -7.49 12.22 4.12
C ILE A 143 -7.45 11.20 5.26
N ALA A 144 -8.56 10.49 5.47
CA ALA A 144 -8.68 9.54 6.57
C ALA A 144 -9.45 8.28 6.14
N GLY A 145 -9.15 7.17 6.80
CA GLY A 145 -9.79 5.88 6.59
C GLY A 145 -9.32 4.85 7.61
N ASN A 146 -9.68 3.59 7.39
CA ASN A 146 -9.13 2.46 8.12
C ASN A 146 -8.56 1.45 7.12
N PHE A 147 -7.36 0.93 7.35
CA PHE A 147 -6.69 0.01 6.44
C PHE A 147 -7.51 -1.26 6.14
N ASN A 148 -8.34 -1.73 7.09
CA ASN A 148 -9.19 -2.89 6.83
C ASN A 148 -10.21 -2.64 5.73
N ASP A 149 -10.71 -1.41 5.60
CA ASP A 149 -11.64 -1.01 4.56
C ASP A 149 -10.90 -0.55 3.30
N MET A 150 -9.86 0.28 3.47
CA MET A 150 -9.05 0.79 2.37
C MET A 150 -8.47 -0.33 1.51
N PHE A 151 -7.91 -1.38 2.12
CA PHE A 151 -7.28 -2.50 1.42
C PHE A 151 -8.27 -3.30 0.56
N LYS A 152 -9.52 -3.40 0.98
CA LYS A 152 -10.58 -4.08 0.22
C LYS A 152 -11.10 -3.26 -0.94
N ASN A 153 -10.93 -1.94 -0.88
CA ASN A 153 -11.45 -0.99 -1.86
C ASN A 153 -10.33 -0.37 -2.73
N ILE A 154 -9.26 -1.13 -2.98
CA ILE A 154 -8.15 -0.72 -3.86
C ILE A 154 -8.39 -1.25 -5.27
N THR A 155 -8.21 -0.37 -6.25
CA THR A 155 -8.06 -0.71 -7.68
C THR A 155 -6.71 -0.21 -8.16
N LEU A 156 -5.91 -1.08 -8.81
CA LEU A 156 -4.56 -0.77 -9.28
C LEU A 156 -4.55 -0.49 -10.78
N ALA A 157 -3.73 0.49 -11.18
CA ALA A 157 -3.42 0.75 -12.58
C ALA A 157 -2.33 -0.20 -13.13
N ASP A 158 -2.05 -0.09 -14.43
CA ASP A 158 -1.03 -0.87 -15.15
C ASP A 158 0.36 -0.20 -15.19
N ASP A 159 0.53 0.94 -14.51
CA ASP A 159 1.67 1.86 -14.60
C ASP A 159 2.79 1.59 -13.57
N LEU A 160 2.94 0.33 -13.11
CA LEU A 160 4.02 -0.03 -12.19
C LEU A 160 5.39 0.23 -12.81
N GLU A 161 6.20 1.02 -12.11
CA GLU A 161 7.60 1.26 -12.41
C GLU A 161 8.48 0.92 -11.20
N PHE A 162 9.65 0.30 -11.45
CA PHE A 162 10.62 -0.04 -10.40
C PHE A 162 11.66 1.09 -10.28
N LYS A 163 11.42 2.02 -9.35
CA LYS A 163 12.32 3.16 -9.08
C LYS A 163 13.02 3.07 -7.72
N TYR A 164 12.40 2.36 -6.78
CA TYR A 164 12.85 2.27 -5.39
C TYR A 164 12.89 0.82 -4.92
N SER A 165 13.23 0.59 -3.66
CA SER A 165 13.09 -0.73 -3.02
C SER A 165 11.64 -1.09 -2.70
N THR A 166 10.76 -0.09 -2.64
CA THR A 166 9.31 -0.30 -2.50
C THR A 166 8.61 0.41 -3.66
N ASN A 167 7.74 -0.29 -4.39
CA ASN A 167 7.09 0.25 -5.58
C ASN A 167 5.62 -0.13 -5.62
N ALA A 168 4.81 0.78 -6.14
CA ALA A 168 3.40 0.53 -6.39
C ALA A 168 2.96 1.25 -7.67
N PRO A 169 1.98 0.71 -8.42
CA PRO A 169 1.32 1.46 -9.47
C PRO A 169 0.41 2.53 -8.86
N THR A 170 -0.11 3.42 -9.68
CA THR A 170 -1.20 4.31 -9.27
C THR A 170 -2.37 3.50 -8.76
N MET A 171 -2.89 3.86 -7.58
CA MET A 171 -4.01 3.17 -6.96
C MET A 171 -5.17 4.11 -6.67
N LEU A 172 -6.38 3.65 -6.97
CA LEU A 172 -7.63 4.27 -6.54
C LEU A 172 -8.08 3.59 -5.25
N ILE A 173 -8.33 4.39 -4.21
CA ILE A 173 -8.90 3.91 -2.94
C ILE A 173 -10.27 4.58 -2.76
N GLU A 174 -11.30 3.77 -2.65
CA GLU A 174 -12.66 4.25 -2.47
C GLU A 174 -13.06 4.28 -0.98
N GLY A 175 -14.00 5.16 -0.65
CA GLY A 175 -14.57 5.24 0.70
C GLY A 175 -13.73 5.99 1.74
N MET A 176 -12.70 6.73 1.34
CA MET A 176 -11.95 7.60 2.25
C MET A 176 -12.72 8.86 2.60
N VAL A 177 -12.50 9.35 3.81
CA VAL A 177 -13.02 10.64 4.27
C VAL A 177 -12.02 11.73 3.92
N VAL A 178 -12.50 12.84 3.37
CA VAL A 178 -11.69 14.03 3.09
C VAL A 178 -12.27 15.22 3.85
N ALA A 179 -11.42 15.91 4.61
CA ALA A 179 -11.76 17.14 5.34
C ALA A 179 -10.79 18.26 4.94
N GLY A 180 -11.28 19.50 4.87
CA GLY A 180 -10.44 20.68 4.55
C GLY A 180 -11.26 21.88 4.07
N LYS A 181 -10.59 23.02 3.90
CA LYS A 181 -11.19 24.30 3.43
C LYS A 181 -11.29 24.33 1.90
N TRP A 182 -12.05 23.44 1.30
CA TRP A 182 -12.35 23.52 -0.12
C TRP A 182 -13.86 23.58 -0.34
N ARG A 183 -14.27 24.21 -1.39
CA ARG A 183 -15.62 24.77 -1.70
C ARG A 183 -16.87 23.91 -1.40
N THR A 184 -16.79 22.77 -0.75
CA THR A 184 -17.95 21.95 -0.36
C THR A 184 -17.62 21.09 0.86
N SER A 185 -18.57 20.99 1.77
CA SER A 185 -18.61 20.19 2.99
C SER A 185 -18.07 18.75 2.82
N VAL A 186 -17.58 18.16 3.92
CA VAL A 186 -17.13 16.77 4.09
C VAL A 186 -17.78 15.82 3.09
N LEU A 187 -17.00 15.28 2.17
CA LEU A 187 -17.45 14.30 1.19
C LEU A 187 -16.73 12.98 1.47
N LEU A 188 -17.47 11.87 1.39
CA LEU A 188 -16.88 10.57 1.08
C LEU A 188 -16.24 10.71 -0.31
N ALA A 189 -14.94 10.85 -0.34
CA ALA A 189 -14.22 11.07 -1.59
C ALA A 189 -13.47 9.80 -1.99
N GLN A 190 -13.39 9.62 -3.27
CA GLN A 190 -12.53 8.64 -3.89
C GLN A 190 -11.15 9.29 -4.04
N VAL A 191 -10.13 8.62 -3.57
CA VAL A 191 -8.78 9.16 -3.51
C VAL A 191 -7.86 8.31 -4.39
N PHE A 192 -7.24 8.94 -5.39
CA PHE A 192 -6.07 8.36 -6.03
C PHE A 192 -4.85 8.62 -5.15
N LEU A 193 -4.27 7.57 -4.63
CA LEU A 193 -3.00 7.67 -3.94
C LEU A 193 -1.89 7.28 -4.93
N VAL A 194 -1.08 8.26 -5.31
CA VAL A 194 0.21 7.99 -5.97
C VAL A 194 1.22 7.83 -4.86
N LEU A 195 1.48 6.60 -4.46
CA LEU A 195 2.58 6.31 -3.55
C LEU A 195 3.90 6.50 -4.32
N GLN A 196 4.44 7.70 -4.30
CA GLN A 196 5.87 7.91 -4.47
C GLN A 196 6.50 7.69 -3.09
N LEU A 197 6.93 6.46 -2.83
CA LEU A 197 7.69 6.09 -1.64
C LEU A 197 9.19 6.35 -1.85
#